data_6d742b473e6d40ed25bb952a59c0a7f7
#
_entry.id   6d742b473e6d40ed25bb952a59c0a7f7
#
_cell.length_a   1.000
_cell.length_b   1.000
_cell.length_c   1.000
_cell.angle_alpha   90.00
_cell.angle_beta   90.00
_cell.angle_gamma   90.00
#
_symmetry.space_group_name_H-M   'P 1'
#
loop_
_entity.id
_entity.type
_entity.pdbx_description
1 polymer ?
#
loop_
_entity_poly.entity_id
_entity_poly.type
_entity_poly.pdbx_seq_one_letter_code
_entity_poly.pdbx_strand_id
1 'polypeptide(L)'
;MAQDQIKEVIDRRLCVAPMMDWTDRHCRVFHRHLAPEALLFSEMVTAEAVIHGDLDRLLGHDAIEHPLVLQLGGSQPDRLAKAVERAAGRGFCEINLNVGCPSDRVQSGRFGACLMAEPQLVADCCRAMIAASGLPVSVKCRIGIDDMDPETGLDNFVDLVADA
;
A
#
# COMPACT_ATOMS: atom_id res chain seq x y z
N MET A 1 28.42 0.79 17.32
CA MET A 1 28.74 0.45 15.93
C MET A 1 27.41 0.42 15.21
N ALA A 2 27.08 1.50 14.50
CA ALA A 2 25.85 1.60 13.73
C ALA A 2 25.96 0.65 12.54
N GLN A 3 25.03 -0.27 12.44
CA GLN A 3 24.87 -1.11 11.26
C GLN A 3 24.39 -0.22 10.12
N ASP A 4 25.28 0.12 9.19
CA ASP A 4 24.92 0.51 7.85
C ASP A 4 24.22 -0.67 7.19
N GLN A 5 22.91 -0.78 7.41
CA GLN A 5 22.07 -1.60 6.56
C GLN A 5 21.98 -0.86 5.24
N ILE A 6 22.74 -1.32 4.26
CA ILE A 6 22.52 -0.99 2.85
C ILE A 6 21.05 -1.34 2.61
N LYS A 7 20.20 -0.31 2.47
CA LYS A 7 18.79 -0.52 2.05
C LYS A 7 18.86 -1.19 0.69
N GLU A 8 18.60 -2.48 0.67
CA GLU A 8 18.53 -3.24 -0.56
C GLU A 8 17.50 -2.57 -1.47
N VAL A 9 17.93 -2.13 -2.65
CA VAL A 9 17.04 -1.44 -3.58
C VAL A 9 16.02 -2.48 -4.07
N ILE A 10 14.77 -2.31 -3.69
CA ILE A 10 13.69 -3.21 -4.10
C ILE A 10 13.56 -3.17 -5.63
N ASP A 11 13.72 -4.31 -6.27
CA ASP A 11 13.52 -4.43 -7.73
C ASP A 11 12.02 -4.36 -8.06
N ARG A 12 11.65 -3.32 -8.81
CA ARG A 12 10.25 -3.05 -9.19
C ARG A 12 9.93 -3.34 -10.65
N ARG A 13 10.86 -3.97 -11.37
CA ARG A 13 10.65 -4.30 -12.80
C ARG A 13 9.50 -5.29 -13.01
N LEU A 14 9.26 -6.16 -12.03
CA LEU A 14 8.13 -7.08 -12.04
C LEU A 14 7.44 -7.06 -10.67
N CYS A 15 6.16 -6.70 -10.67
CA CYS A 15 5.33 -6.67 -9.47
C CYS A 15 4.04 -7.47 -9.70
N VAL A 16 3.57 -8.17 -8.67
CA VAL A 16 2.23 -8.77 -8.67
C VAL A 16 1.31 -7.82 -7.91
N ALA A 17 0.38 -7.18 -8.64
CA ALA A 17 -0.53 -6.20 -8.07
C ALA A 17 -1.43 -6.79 -6.99
N PRO A 18 -1.80 -6.00 -5.96
CA PRO A 18 -2.78 -6.42 -4.95
C PRO A 18 -4.17 -6.63 -5.57
N MET A 19 -4.77 -7.79 -5.33
CA MET A 19 -6.08 -8.16 -5.85
C MET A 19 -6.90 -8.82 -4.74
N MET A 20 -8.02 -8.16 -4.34
CA MET A 20 -8.94 -8.71 -3.32
C MET A 20 -9.46 -10.08 -3.74
N ASP A 21 -9.50 -11.00 -2.76
CA ASP A 21 -9.92 -12.39 -2.91
C ASP A 21 -9.02 -13.25 -3.83
N TRP A 22 -7.86 -12.70 -4.27
CA TRP A 22 -6.93 -13.38 -5.16
C TRP A 22 -5.50 -13.43 -4.64
N THR A 23 -4.90 -12.32 -4.23
CA THR A 23 -3.51 -12.28 -3.76
C THR A 23 -3.39 -12.59 -2.27
N ASP A 24 -4.05 -13.66 -1.85
CA ASP A 24 -3.90 -14.23 -0.53
C ASP A 24 -2.51 -14.89 -0.35
N ARG A 25 -2.21 -15.39 0.84
CA ARG A 25 -0.93 -16.03 1.16
C ARG A 25 -0.58 -17.20 0.22
N HIS A 26 -1.59 -17.99 -0.21
CA HIS A 26 -1.37 -19.15 -1.07
C HIS A 26 -1.04 -18.73 -2.49
N CYS A 27 -1.75 -17.74 -3.02
CA CYS A 27 -1.49 -17.14 -4.32
C CYS A 27 -0.10 -16.48 -4.36
N ARG A 28 0.30 -15.77 -3.29
CA ARG A 28 1.62 -15.13 -3.22
C ARG A 28 2.76 -16.15 -3.21
N VAL A 29 2.62 -17.24 -2.46
CA VAL A 29 3.58 -18.36 -2.50
C VAL A 29 3.66 -18.97 -3.91
N PHE A 30 2.52 -19.17 -4.57
CA PHE A 30 2.50 -19.67 -5.96
C PHE A 30 3.22 -18.71 -6.92
N HIS A 31 2.96 -17.40 -6.83
CA HIS A 31 3.67 -16.41 -7.63
C HIS A 31 5.18 -16.39 -7.36
N ARG A 32 5.59 -16.58 -6.11
CA ARG A 32 7.02 -16.62 -5.76
C ARG A 32 7.74 -17.80 -6.43
N HIS A 33 7.07 -18.95 -6.56
CA HIS A 33 7.64 -20.09 -7.31
C HIS A 33 7.76 -19.83 -8.81
N LEU A 34 6.85 -19.04 -9.39
CA LEU A 34 6.90 -18.70 -10.82
C LEU A 34 7.86 -17.56 -11.13
N ALA A 35 7.99 -16.60 -10.23
CA ALA A 35 8.78 -15.38 -10.40
C ALA A 35 9.53 -15.05 -9.10
N PRO A 36 10.69 -15.67 -8.85
CA PRO A 36 11.45 -15.54 -7.60
C PRO A 36 11.83 -14.12 -7.23
N GLU A 37 12.01 -13.24 -8.22
CA GLU A 37 12.42 -11.84 -8.00
C GLU A 37 11.26 -10.83 -7.99
N ALA A 38 10.02 -11.28 -8.20
CA ALA A 38 8.88 -10.37 -8.25
C ALA A 38 8.60 -9.72 -6.89
N LEU A 39 8.29 -8.42 -6.89
CA LEU A 39 7.74 -7.75 -5.72
C LEU A 39 6.27 -8.13 -5.56
N LEU A 40 5.94 -8.74 -4.43
CA LEU A 40 4.57 -9.18 -4.13
C LEU A 40 3.87 -8.18 -3.22
N PHE A 41 2.55 -8.09 -3.37
CA PHE A 41 1.69 -7.24 -2.55
C PHE A 41 0.66 -8.08 -1.81
N SER A 42 0.37 -7.72 -0.56
CA SER A 42 -0.77 -8.27 0.16
C SER A 42 -2.08 -7.85 -0.53
N GLU A 43 -3.18 -8.51 -0.19
CA GLU A 43 -4.49 -7.91 -0.42
C GLU A 43 -4.62 -6.60 0.37
N MET A 44 -5.56 -5.75 -0.03
CA MET A 44 -5.83 -4.51 0.70
C MET A 44 -6.46 -4.81 2.07
N VAL A 45 -5.82 -4.36 3.14
CA VAL A 45 -6.38 -4.39 4.49
C VAL A 45 -6.73 -2.96 4.91
N THR A 46 -7.92 -2.72 5.45
CA THR A 46 -8.28 -1.38 5.91
C THR A 46 -7.51 -1.00 7.18
N ALA A 47 -7.19 0.29 7.34
CA ALA A 47 -6.52 0.79 8.55
C ALA A 47 -7.29 0.39 9.82
N GLU A 48 -8.62 0.49 9.80
CA GLU A 48 -9.47 0.08 10.93
C GLU A 48 -9.36 -1.41 11.27
N ALA A 49 -9.27 -2.26 10.23
CA ALA A 49 -9.08 -3.70 10.45
C ALA A 49 -7.72 -3.99 11.11
N VAL A 50 -6.67 -3.30 10.69
CA VAL A 50 -5.34 -3.43 11.31
C VAL A 50 -5.34 -2.92 12.75
N ILE A 51 -6.04 -1.80 13.03
CA ILE A 51 -6.07 -1.21 14.38
C ILE A 51 -6.84 -2.09 15.37
N HIS A 52 -7.91 -2.72 14.95
CA HIS A 52 -8.84 -3.41 15.85
C HIS A 52 -8.90 -4.93 15.69
N GLY A 53 -8.37 -5.45 14.58
CA GLY A 53 -8.47 -6.86 14.26
C GLY A 53 -7.33 -7.72 14.77
N ASP A 54 -7.44 -9.00 14.46
CA ASP A 54 -6.40 -10.00 14.69
C ASP A 54 -5.32 -9.87 13.60
N LEU A 55 -4.14 -9.40 14.00
CA LEU A 55 -3.03 -9.14 13.09
C LEU A 55 -2.43 -10.41 12.49
N ASP A 56 -2.45 -11.52 13.19
CA ASP A 56 -1.89 -12.77 12.68
C ASP A 56 -2.76 -13.33 11.56
N ARG A 57 -4.07 -13.14 11.68
CA ARG A 57 -5.01 -13.47 10.62
C ARG A 57 -4.95 -12.52 9.43
N LEU A 58 -4.87 -11.20 9.70
CA LEU A 58 -4.97 -10.16 8.67
C LEU A 58 -3.67 -9.95 7.89
N LEU A 59 -2.53 -10.05 8.59
CA LEU A 59 -1.20 -9.70 8.06
C LEU A 59 -0.26 -10.89 8.01
N GLY A 60 -0.74 -12.09 8.39
CA GLY A 60 0.08 -13.30 8.41
C GLY A 60 0.59 -13.68 7.02
N HIS A 61 1.88 -13.97 6.94
CA HIS A 61 2.56 -14.40 5.72
C HIS A 61 3.76 -15.29 6.06
N ASP A 62 4.29 -15.99 5.08
CA ASP A 62 5.47 -16.83 5.20
C ASP A 62 6.71 -16.08 4.70
N ALA A 63 7.88 -16.46 5.22
CA ALA A 63 9.16 -15.87 4.81
C ALA A 63 9.44 -16.04 3.31
N ILE A 64 8.95 -17.08 2.68
CA ILE A 64 9.10 -17.30 1.23
C ILE A 64 8.39 -16.23 0.39
N GLU A 65 7.39 -15.52 0.95
CA GLU A 65 6.63 -14.50 0.21
C GLU A 65 7.44 -13.20 0.00
N HIS A 66 8.56 -13.02 0.70
CA HIS A 66 9.38 -11.80 0.60
C HIS A 66 10.16 -11.70 -0.73
N PRO A 67 10.39 -10.46 -1.23
CA PRO A 67 9.94 -9.18 -0.68
C PRO A 67 8.43 -8.98 -0.82
N LEU A 68 7.78 -8.52 0.27
CA LEU A 68 6.33 -8.36 0.37
C LEU A 68 5.96 -6.95 0.85
N VAL A 69 5.03 -6.33 0.14
CA VAL A 69 4.45 -5.01 0.44
C VAL A 69 3.11 -5.16 1.13
N LEU A 70 2.87 -4.40 2.19
CA LEU A 70 1.55 -4.30 2.82
C LEU A 70 0.71 -3.23 2.14
N GLN A 71 -0.44 -3.59 1.54
CA GLN A 71 -1.37 -2.59 1.03
C GLN A 71 -2.44 -2.24 2.07
N LEU A 72 -2.57 -0.95 2.36
CA LEU A 72 -3.59 -0.39 3.26
C LEU A 72 -4.66 0.38 2.49
N GLY A 73 -5.88 0.32 3.01
CA GLY A 73 -7.00 1.16 2.61
C GLY A 73 -7.42 2.08 3.75
N GLY A 74 -7.59 3.36 3.46
CA GLY A 74 -7.99 4.38 4.42
C GLY A 74 -7.82 5.78 3.84
N SER A 75 -8.37 6.79 4.54
CA SER A 75 -8.30 8.20 4.12
C SER A 75 -7.98 9.14 5.27
N GLN A 76 -7.70 8.63 6.46
CA GLN A 76 -7.39 9.45 7.63
C GLN A 76 -5.91 9.27 8.00
N PRO A 77 -5.08 10.33 7.91
CA PRO A 77 -3.64 10.25 8.14
C PRO A 77 -3.27 9.63 9.49
N ASP A 78 -3.92 10.04 10.58
CA ASP A 78 -3.70 9.53 11.93
C ASP A 78 -4.05 8.06 12.08
N ARG A 79 -5.12 7.60 11.40
CA ARG A 79 -5.54 6.20 11.43
C ARG A 79 -4.59 5.31 10.63
N LEU A 80 -4.14 5.79 9.47
CA LEU A 80 -3.13 5.10 8.66
C LEU A 80 -1.80 5.01 9.40
N ALA A 81 -1.33 6.10 10.03
CA ALA A 81 -0.14 6.08 10.87
C ALA A 81 -0.24 5.02 11.98
N LYS A 82 -1.35 5.00 12.73
CA LYS A 82 -1.60 4.01 13.77
C LYS A 82 -1.65 2.57 13.25
N ALA A 83 -2.22 2.35 12.06
CA ALA A 83 -2.23 1.04 11.43
C ALA A 83 -0.82 0.58 11.08
N VAL A 84 0.01 1.48 10.54
CA VAL A 84 1.40 1.22 10.19
C VAL A 84 2.24 0.91 11.43
N GLU A 85 2.09 1.67 12.52
CA GLU A 85 2.73 1.39 13.81
C GLU A 85 2.39 -0.02 14.31
N ARG A 86 1.13 -0.44 14.21
CA ARG A 86 0.70 -1.78 14.62
C ARG A 86 1.23 -2.90 13.72
N ALA A 87 1.49 -2.60 12.44
CA ALA A 87 2.10 -3.54 11.50
C ALA A 87 3.62 -3.59 11.60
N ALA A 88 4.23 -2.68 12.39
CA ALA A 88 5.69 -2.61 12.54
C ALA A 88 6.29 -3.93 13.02
N GLY A 89 7.47 -4.26 12.50
CA GLY A 89 8.20 -5.48 12.87
C GLY A 89 7.65 -6.78 12.26
N ARG A 90 6.62 -6.72 11.43
CA ARG A 90 6.05 -7.92 10.78
C ARG A 90 6.77 -8.32 9.49
N GLY A 91 7.83 -7.63 9.08
CA GLY A 91 8.69 -8.05 7.97
C GLY A 91 8.31 -7.47 6.61
N PHE A 92 7.29 -6.63 6.49
CA PHE A 92 6.99 -5.93 5.23
C PHE A 92 8.15 -5.02 4.83
N CYS A 93 8.48 -5.01 3.54
CA CYS A 93 9.56 -4.17 3.00
C CYS A 93 9.08 -2.76 2.63
N GLU A 94 7.77 -2.55 2.52
CA GLU A 94 7.14 -1.31 2.09
C GLU A 94 5.68 -1.27 2.52
N ILE A 95 5.12 -0.07 2.66
CA ILE A 95 3.69 0.19 2.82
C ILE A 95 3.15 0.80 1.52
N ASN A 96 2.01 0.30 1.06
CA ASN A 96 1.33 0.83 -0.12
C ASN A 96 -0.06 1.36 0.24
N LEU A 97 -0.41 2.55 -0.23
CA LEU A 97 -1.76 3.10 -0.07
C LEU A 97 -2.61 2.80 -1.30
N ASN A 98 -3.80 2.27 -1.09
CA ASN A 98 -4.77 2.04 -2.15
C ASN A 98 -5.53 3.33 -2.49
N VAL A 99 -5.33 3.83 -3.70
CA VAL A 99 -6.03 4.99 -4.29
C VAL A 99 -6.68 4.59 -5.64
N GLY A 100 -7.01 3.31 -5.79
CA GLY A 100 -7.48 2.81 -7.08
C GLY A 100 -8.70 1.88 -7.03
N CYS A 101 -9.10 1.37 -5.87
CA CYS A 101 -10.25 0.46 -5.77
C CYS A 101 -11.57 1.21 -5.97
N PRO A 102 -12.43 0.82 -6.95
CA PRO A 102 -13.67 1.52 -7.25
C PRO A 102 -14.90 0.89 -6.61
N SER A 103 -14.76 -0.13 -5.75
CA SER A 103 -15.91 -0.87 -5.22
C SER A 103 -16.78 0.01 -4.33
N ASP A 104 -18.11 -0.22 -4.35
CA ASP A 104 -19.08 0.53 -3.55
C ASP A 104 -18.77 0.51 -2.05
N ARG A 105 -18.26 -0.61 -1.55
CA ARG A 105 -17.83 -0.75 -0.15
C ARG A 105 -16.66 0.17 0.19
N VAL A 106 -15.74 0.36 -0.74
CA VAL A 106 -14.58 1.24 -0.59
C VAL A 106 -15.00 2.70 -0.71
N GLN A 107 -15.87 3.01 -1.67
CA GLN A 107 -16.43 4.36 -1.85
C GLN A 107 -17.26 4.81 -0.65
N SER A 108 -18.09 3.94 -0.09
CA SER A 108 -18.86 4.25 1.13
C SER A 108 -17.95 4.53 2.34
N GLY A 109 -16.76 3.94 2.37
CA GLY A 109 -15.69 4.21 3.34
C GLY A 109 -14.84 5.44 3.02
N ARG A 110 -15.11 6.15 1.91
CA ARG A 110 -14.39 7.34 1.43
C ARG A 110 -12.88 7.11 1.28
N PHE A 111 -12.48 5.97 0.71
CA PHE A 111 -11.09 5.67 0.35
C PHE A 111 -11.04 4.95 -1.01
N GLY A 112 -9.85 4.58 -1.48
CA GLY A 112 -9.66 3.98 -2.80
C GLY A 112 -9.73 5.01 -3.93
N ALA A 113 -10.42 4.71 -5.04
CA ALA A 113 -10.38 5.52 -6.26
C ALA A 113 -10.84 6.98 -6.06
N CYS A 114 -11.83 7.22 -5.20
CA CYS A 114 -12.34 8.57 -4.93
C CYS A 114 -11.25 9.52 -4.38
N LEU A 115 -10.20 9.00 -3.75
CA LEU A 115 -9.08 9.82 -3.26
C LEU A 115 -8.25 10.46 -4.38
N MET A 116 -8.39 10.03 -5.62
CA MET A 116 -7.74 10.73 -6.74
C MET A 116 -8.24 12.15 -6.91
N ALA A 117 -9.45 12.47 -6.42
CA ALA A 117 -9.97 13.84 -6.38
C ALA A 117 -9.40 14.68 -5.22
N GLU A 118 -8.67 14.06 -4.28
CA GLU A 118 -8.15 14.71 -3.08
C GLU A 118 -6.62 14.48 -2.94
N PRO A 119 -5.79 14.89 -3.91
CA PRO A 119 -4.36 14.55 -3.94
C PRO A 119 -3.60 15.09 -2.72
N GLN A 120 -4.00 16.24 -2.17
CA GLN A 120 -3.40 16.77 -0.96
C GLN A 120 -3.65 15.86 0.26
N LEU A 121 -4.84 15.29 0.39
CA LEU A 121 -5.16 14.34 1.45
C LEU A 121 -4.34 13.05 1.30
N VAL A 122 -4.12 12.59 0.07
CA VAL A 122 -3.25 11.43 -0.20
C VAL A 122 -1.81 11.72 0.20
N ALA A 123 -1.29 12.91 -0.12
CA ALA A 123 0.04 13.36 0.31
C ALA A 123 0.16 13.41 1.84
N ASP A 124 -0.86 13.92 2.54
CA ASP A 124 -0.89 13.96 4.01
C ASP A 124 -0.90 12.55 4.60
N CYS A 125 -1.64 11.62 4.00
CA CYS A 125 -1.63 10.20 4.37
C CYS A 125 -0.25 9.58 4.19
N CYS A 126 0.41 9.83 3.06
CA CYS A 126 1.76 9.33 2.79
C CYS A 126 2.76 9.84 3.82
N ARG A 127 2.78 11.15 4.08
CA ARG A 127 3.66 11.74 5.13
C ARG A 127 3.46 11.10 6.49
N ALA A 128 2.20 10.89 6.90
CA ALA A 128 1.89 10.27 8.17
C ALA A 128 2.38 8.81 8.24
N MET A 129 2.21 8.03 7.18
CA MET A 129 2.70 6.65 7.11
C MET A 129 4.23 6.57 7.09
N ILE A 130 4.91 7.46 6.36
CA ILE A 130 6.38 7.53 6.32
C ILE A 130 6.92 7.83 7.72
N ALA A 131 6.36 8.82 8.40
CA ALA A 131 6.78 9.21 9.75
C ALA A 131 6.58 8.07 10.77
N ALA A 132 5.51 7.26 10.60
CA ALA A 132 5.17 6.18 11.52
C ALA A 132 5.99 4.90 11.33
N SER A 133 6.44 4.60 10.09
CA SER A 133 7.09 3.30 9.78
C SER A 133 8.59 3.39 9.58
N GLY A 134 9.07 4.50 9.03
CA GLY A 134 10.41 4.57 8.46
C GLY A 134 10.64 3.68 7.23
N LEU A 135 9.59 3.00 6.73
CA LEU A 135 9.61 2.21 5.51
C LEU A 135 9.30 3.09 4.30
N PRO A 136 9.72 2.67 3.09
CA PRO A 136 9.20 3.28 1.86
C PRO A 136 7.67 3.23 1.84
N VAL A 137 7.06 4.31 1.34
CA VAL A 137 5.62 4.36 1.10
C VAL A 137 5.38 4.57 -0.39
N SER A 138 4.47 3.82 -0.96
CA SER A 138 4.03 3.96 -2.35
C SER A 138 2.52 4.08 -2.43
N VAL A 139 2.05 4.59 -3.57
CA VAL A 139 0.62 4.72 -3.86
C VAL A 139 0.29 3.92 -5.11
N LYS A 140 -0.78 3.12 -5.06
CA LYS A 140 -1.36 2.51 -6.26
C LYS A 140 -2.66 3.22 -6.61
N CYS A 141 -2.62 4.02 -7.68
CA CYS A 141 -3.75 4.79 -8.18
C CYS A 141 -4.26 4.26 -9.52
N ARG A 142 -5.20 4.97 -10.12
CA ARG A 142 -5.63 4.87 -11.52
C ARG A 142 -5.01 5.99 -12.33
N ILE A 143 -5.24 6.00 -13.64
CA ILE A 143 -4.83 7.09 -14.52
C ILE A 143 -5.81 8.26 -14.51
N GLY A 144 -7.00 8.08 -13.92
CA GLY A 144 -8.06 9.06 -13.74
C GLY A 144 -9.33 8.43 -13.20
N ILE A 145 -10.28 9.25 -12.76
CA ILE A 145 -11.62 8.86 -12.31
C ILE A 145 -12.65 9.79 -12.94
N ASP A 146 -13.86 9.29 -13.20
CA ASP A 146 -14.98 10.04 -13.74
C ASP A 146 -14.59 10.91 -14.96
N ASP A 147 -14.86 12.21 -14.92
CA ASP A 147 -14.54 13.17 -15.97
C ASP A 147 -13.15 13.84 -15.80
N MET A 148 -12.28 13.29 -14.94
CA MET A 148 -10.94 13.82 -14.75
C MET A 148 -10.14 13.70 -16.04
N ASP A 149 -9.53 14.80 -16.47
CA ASP A 149 -8.59 14.77 -17.59
C ASP A 149 -7.40 13.87 -17.23
N PRO A 150 -7.11 12.81 -17.99
CA PRO A 150 -6.10 11.83 -17.61
C PRO A 150 -4.67 12.37 -17.68
N GLU A 151 -4.39 13.42 -18.46
CA GLU A 151 -3.05 14.02 -18.55
C GLU A 151 -2.84 14.99 -17.39
N THR A 152 -3.60 16.08 -17.36
CA THR A 152 -3.41 17.15 -16.35
C THR A 152 -3.81 16.70 -14.94
N GLY A 153 -4.84 15.87 -14.81
CA GLY A 153 -5.30 15.36 -13.54
C GLY A 153 -4.32 14.37 -12.91
N LEU A 154 -3.75 13.47 -13.73
CA LEU A 154 -2.75 12.51 -13.25
C LEU A 154 -1.44 13.21 -12.91
N ASP A 155 -0.97 14.13 -13.73
CA ASP A 155 0.27 14.87 -13.48
C ASP A 155 0.18 15.65 -12.16
N ASN A 156 -0.90 16.39 -11.94
CA ASN A 156 -1.11 17.11 -10.68
C ASN A 156 -1.19 16.16 -9.47
N PHE A 157 -1.84 15.01 -9.63
CA PHE A 157 -1.91 14.00 -8.57
C PHE A 157 -0.51 13.44 -8.24
N VAL A 158 0.26 13.08 -9.27
CA VAL A 158 1.60 12.49 -9.10
C VAL A 158 2.55 13.50 -8.47
N ASP A 159 2.57 14.75 -8.95
CA ASP A 159 3.45 15.80 -8.43
C ASP A 159 3.20 16.04 -6.93
N LEU A 160 1.95 16.22 -6.53
CA LEU A 160 1.60 16.46 -5.11
C LEU A 160 1.91 15.26 -4.20
N VAL A 161 1.73 14.04 -4.69
CA VAL A 161 1.94 12.83 -3.89
C VAL A 161 3.43 12.46 -3.83
N ALA A 162 4.19 12.70 -4.91
CA ALA A 162 5.62 12.40 -4.95
C ALA A 162 6.45 13.34 -4.07
N ASP A 163 5.95 14.56 -3.82
CA ASP A 163 6.59 15.54 -2.94
C ASP A 163 6.32 15.28 -1.43
N ALA A 164 5.57 14.23 -1.11
CA ALA A 164 5.24 13.88 0.27
C ALA A 164 6.34 13.08 0.95
#